data_41043250db5d995a53549d4fd1c5ce76
#
_entry.id   41043250db5d995a53549d4fd1c5ce76
#
_cell.length_a   1.000
_cell.length_b   1.000
_cell.length_c   1.000
_cell.angle_alpha   90.00
_cell.angle_beta   90.00
_cell.angle_gamma   90.00
#
_symmetry.space_group_name_H-M   'P 1'
#
loop_
_entity.id
_entity.type
_entity.pdbx_description
1 polymer ?
#
loop_
_entity_poly.entity_id
_entity_poly.type
_entity_poly.pdbx_seq_one_letter_code
_entity_poly.pdbx_strand_id
1 'polypeptide(L)'
;MMASIRRQDVFLVNFDPTVGAEAKNPRPALVVSNNINNAHSPIVSISPITSNVTRVYSFEVEVSAGIGGLRTRSKVMVNQTRAVDKVRLIKRLGYLPDEIMEEINIALKLHYDLE
;
A
#
# COMPACT_ATOMS: atom_id res chain seq x y z
N MET A 1 -16.04 12.25 -9.68
CA MET A 1 -16.01 10.79 -9.45
C MET A 1 -14.58 10.30 -9.51
N MET A 2 -14.18 9.51 -8.56
CA MET A 2 -12.83 8.93 -8.56
C MET A 2 -12.73 7.90 -9.69
N ALA A 3 -11.61 7.91 -10.42
CA ALA A 3 -11.31 6.87 -11.39
C ALA A 3 -11.27 5.51 -10.70
N SER A 4 -11.40 4.42 -11.47
CA SER A 4 -11.40 3.08 -10.91
C SER A 4 -10.12 2.80 -10.13
N ILE A 5 -10.30 2.23 -8.95
CA ILE A 5 -9.20 1.82 -8.09
C ILE A 5 -8.73 0.45 -8.57
N ARG A 6 -7.43 0.31 -8.78
CA ARG A 6 -6.86 -0.94 -9.26
C ARG A 6 -5.74 -1.41 -8.35
N ARG A 7 -5.59 -2.72 -8.25
CA ARG A 7 -4.44 -3.32 -7.59
C ARG A 7 -3.16 -2.75 -8.20
N GLN A 8 -2.16 -2.44 -7.38
CA GLN A 8 -0.90 -1.83 -7.83
C GLN A 8 -0.89 -0.30 -7.77
N ASP A 9 -2.07 0.34 -7.70
CA ASP A 9 -2.16 1.79 -7.53
C ASP A 9 -1.62 2.21 -6.17
N VAL A 10 -0.98 3.39 -6.15
CA VAL A 10 -0.53 4.07 -4.92
C VAL A 10 -1.45 5.26 -4.70
N PHE A 11 -2.08 5.30 -3.54
CA PHE A 11 -2.97 6.40 -3.12
C PHE A 11 -2.44 7.09 -1.88
N LEU A 12 -2.72 8.38 -1.75
CA LEU A 12 -2.63 9.06 -0.46
C LEU A 12 -3.86 8.66 0.34
N VAL A 13 -3.66 8.18 1.56
CA VAL A 13 -4.72 7.57 2.38
C VAL A 13 -4.80 8.23 3.75
N ASN A 14 -6.01 8.42 4.22
CA ASN A 14 -6.30 8.87 5.57
C ASN A 14 -6.41 7.65 6.48
N PHE A 15 -5.44 7.49 7.40
CA PHE A 15 -5.38 6.36 8.32
C PHE A 15 -6.02 6.62 9.69
N ASP A 16 -6.45 7.86 9.97
CA ASP A 16 -7.04 8.17 11.27
C ASP A 16 -8.42 7.51 11.44
N PRO A 17 -8.74 7.07 12.65
CA PRO A 17 -7.86 7.04 13.82
C PRO A 17 -6.87 5.88 13.76
N THR A 18 -5.68 6.09 14.35
CA THR A 18 -4.64 5.05 14.45
C THR A 18 -4.42 4.71 15.93
N VAL A 19 -3.92 3.48 16.17
CA VAL A 19 -3.66 2.99 17.53
C VAL A 19 -2.22 2.51 17.61
N GLY A 20 -1.46 3.01 18.59
CA GLY A 20 -0.13 2.55 18.89
C GLY A 20 0.85 2.70 17.72
N ALA A 21 1.44 1.57 17.30
CA ALA A 21 2.47 1.52 16.26
C ALA A 21 1.91 1.50 14.84
N GLU A 22 0.59 1.60 14.67
CA GLU A 22 -0.02 1.63 13.34
C GLU A 22 0.44 2.85 12.54
N ALA A 23 0.43 2.72 11.22
CA ALA A 23 0.75 3.82 10.31
C ALA A 23 -0.15 5.02 10.58
N LYS A 24 0.45 6.23 10.64
CA LYS A 24 -0.25 7.48 10.93
C LYS A 24 -0.52 8.27 9.66
N ASN A 25 -1.36 9.29 9.76
CA ASN A 25 -1.90 10.04 8.65
C ASN A 25 -1.27 11.37 8.33
N PRO A 26 -1.53 11.83 7.11
CA PRO A 26 -1.84 11.02 5.93
C PRO A 26 -0.56 10.45 5.35
N ARG A 27 -0.65 9.34 4.64
CA ARG A 27 0.52 8.75 3.99
C ARG A 27 0.15 7.94 2.76
N PRO A 28 1.12 7.68 1.87
CA PRO A 28 0.90 6.81 0.73
C PRO A 28 0.61 5.38 1.16
N ALA A 29 -0.15 4.68 0.34
CA ALA A 29 -0.41 3.25 0.53
C ALA A 29 -0.64 2.58 -0.82
N LEU A 30 -0.27 1.30 -0.88
CA LEU A 30 -0.39 0.48 -2.07
C LEU A 30 -1.70 -0.32 -1.99
N VAL A 31 -2.48 -0.30 -3.06
CA VAL A 31 -3.67 -1.15 -3.18
C VAL A 31 -3.21 -2.57 -3.51
N VAL A 32 -3.55 -3.52 -2.64
CA VAL A 32 -3.14 -4.93 -2.79
C VAL A 32 -4.30 -5.89 -3.01
N SER A 33 -5.54 -5.46 -2.80
CA SER A 33 -6.72 -6.28 -3.08
C SER A 33 -6.91 -6.45 -4.59
N ASN A 34 -7.56 -7.54 -4.99
CA ASN A 34 -7.77 -7.87 -6.39
C ASN A 34 -8.76 -6.91 -7.05
N ASN A 35 -8.70 -6.83 -8.38
CA ASN A 35 -9.48 -5.85 -9.13
C ASN A 35 -10.99 -6.12 -9.15
N ILE A 36 -11.42 -7.35 -8.93
CA ILE A 36 -12.85 -7.67 -8.81
C ILE A 36 -13.38 -7.03 -7.52
N ASN A 37 -12.68 -7.26 -6.40
CA ASN A 37 -13.00 -6.60 -5.13
C ASN A 37 -12.96 -5.07 -5.28
N ASN A 38 -11.91 -4.55 -5.90
CA ASN A 38 -11.71 -3.11 -6.03
C ASN A 38 -12.82 -2.43 -6.83
N ALA A 39 -13.41 -3.14 -7.80
CA ALA A 39 -14.50 -2.61 -8.62
C ALA A 39 -15.85 -2.65 -7.90
N HIS A 40 -16.09 -3.64 -7.05
CA HIS A 40 -17.45 -3.93 -6.56
C HIS A 40 -17.64 -3.71 -5.06
N SER A 41 -16.58 -3.76 -4.26
CA SER A 41 -16.69 -3.60 -2.81
C SER A 41 -16.46 -2.13 -2.40
N PRO A 42 -17.12 -1.64 -1.36
CA PRO A 42 -16.77 -0.36 -0.75
C PRO A 42 -15.46 -0.40 0.02
N ILE A 43 -14.90 -1.60 0.24
CA ILE A 43 -13.69 -1.84 1.02
C ILE A 43 -12.57 -2.30 0.09
N VAL A 44 -11.35 -1.80 0.32
CA VAL A 44 -10.14 -2.26 -0.36
C VAL A 44 -9.08 -2.60 0.68
N SER A 45 -8.12 -3.46 0.31
CA SER A 45 -6.96 -3.74 1.16
C SER A 45 -5.78 -2.91 0.69
N ILE A 46 -5.11 -2.28 1.65
CA ILE A 46 -3.93 -1.44 1.37
C ILE A 46 -2.77 -1.81 2.28
N SER A 47 -1.56 -1.59 1.77
CA SER A 47 -0.32 -1.71 2.53
C SER A 47 0.29 -0.32 2.67
N PRO A 48 0.46 0.21 3.91
CA PRO A 48 1.01 1.56 4.10
C PRO A 48 2.45 1.66 3.63
N ILE A 49 2.83 2.86 3.20
CA ILE A 49 4.18 3.17 2.74
C ILE A 49 4.77 4.25 3.64
N THR A 50 6.04 4.10 4.02
CA THR A 50 6.75 5.07 4.85
C THR A 50 8.07 5.47 4.19
N SER A 51 8.49 6.72 4.40
CA SER A 51 9.81 7.20 3.99
C SER A 51 10.90 6.87 5.02
N ASN A 52 10.55 6.31 6.16
CA ASN A 52 11.53 5.86 7.15
C ASN A 52 12.10 4.52 6.71
N VAL A 53 13.27 4.55 6.06
CA VAL A 53 13.96 3.37 5.54
C VAL A 53 15.25 3.07 6.31
N THR A 54 15.34 3.54 7.56
CA THR A 54 16.49 3.25 8.44
C THR A 54 16.73 1.74 8.53
N ARG A 55 15.65 0.96 8.54
CA ARG A 55 15.68 -0.48 8.50
C ARG A 55 14.59 -1.00 7.58
N VAL A 56 14.93 -1.97 6.73
CA VAL A 56 13.96 -2.66 5.88
C VAL A 56 13.99 -4.14 6.25
N TYR A 57 12.88 -4.63 6.79
CA TYR A 57 12.75 -6.04 7.19
C TYR A 57 12.38 -6.90 5.99
N SER A 58 12.58 -8.22 6.10
CA SER A 58 12.29 -9.17 5.02
C SER A 58 10.83 -9.18 4.59
N PHE A 59 9.92 -8.76 5.47
CA PHE A 59 8.49 -8.65 5.17
C PHE A 59 8.11 -7.27 4.65
N GLU A 60 9.07 -6.41 4.36
CA GLU A 60 8.86 -5.09 3.78
C GLU A 60 9.52 -5.03 2.41
N VAL A 61 9.05 -4.12 1.55
CA VAL A 61 9.56 -3.97 0.20
C VAL A 61 9.99 -2.53 -0.03
N GLU A 62 11.27 -2.34 -0.38
CA GLU A 62 11.82 -1.02 -0.64
C GLU A 62 11.44 -0.53 -2.03
N VAL A 63 11.16 0.77 -2.15
CA VAL A 63 10.82 1.43 -3.40
C VAL A 63 11.71 2.66 -3.56
N SER A 64 12.40 2.75 -4.69
CA SER A 64 13.27 3.88 -4.99
C SER A 64 12.48 5.17 -5.20
N ALA A 65 13.13 6.31 -4.91
CA ALA A 65 12.53 7.62 -5.16
C ALA A 65 12.14 7.76 -6.63
N GLY A 66 10.99 8.40 -6.87
CA GLY A 66 10.47 8.64 -8.22
C GLY A 66 9.55 7.54 -8.76
N ILE A 67 9.47 6.40 -8.08
CA ILE A 67 8.59 5.29 -8.48
C ILE A 67 7.27 5.40 -7.72
N GLY A 68 6.17 5.12 -8.40
CA GLY A 68 4.84 5.11 -7.78
C GLY A 68 4.36 6.47 -7.30
N GLY A 69 4.92 7.56 -7.80
CA GLY A 69 4.60 8.91 -7.35
C GLY A 69 5.23 9.25 -6.01
N LEU A 70 6.17 8.45 -5.52
CA LEU A 70 6.87 8.68 -4.25
C LEU A 70 8.06 9.58 -4.49
N ARG A 71 8.18 10.66 -3.71
CA ARG A 71 9.26 11.65 -3.90
C ARG A 71 10.58 11.19 -3.32
N THR A 72 10.52 10.36 -2.29
CA THR A 72 11.71 9.89 -1.58
C THR A 72 11.72 8.38 -1.56
N ARG A 73 12.92 7.82 -1.34
CA ARG A 73 13.08 6.39 -1.09
C ARG A 73 12.16 5.97 0.05
N SER A 74 11.41 4.91 -0.15
CA SER A 74 10.35 4.47 0.75
C SER A 74 10.36 2.96 0.90
N LYS A 75 9.52 2.45 1.80
CA LYS A 75 9.26 1.02 1.92
C LYS A 75 7.78 0.76 2.12
N VAL A 76 7.30 -0.33 1.56
CA VAL A 76 5.93 -0.80 1.77
C VAL A 76 5.91 -1.69 3.00
N MET A 77 5.09 -1.32 3.97
CA MET A 77 4.98 -2.06 5.24
C MET A 77 3.89 -3.13 5.10
N VAL A 78 4.27 -4.25 4.50
CA VAL A 78 3.32 -5.32 4.17
C VAL A 78 2.65 -5.90 5.42
N ASN A 79 3.37 -5.95 6.55
CA ASN A 79 2.82 -6.45 7.80
C ASN A 79 1.73 -5.54 8.41
N GLN A 80 1.55 -4.34 7.87
CA GLN A 80 0.47 -3.42 8.27
C GLN A 80 -0.68 -3.38 7.26
N THR A 81 -0.73 -4.34 6.34
CA THR A 81 -1.81 -4.45 5.37
C THR A 81 -3.15 -4.55 6.10
N ARG A 82 -4.10 -3.73 5.67
CA ARG A 82 -5.40 -3.65 6.31
C ARG A 82 -6.51 -3.28 5.33
N ALA A 83 -7.72 -3.61 5.70
CA ALA A 83 -8.91 -3.20 4.96
C ALA A 83 -9.28 -1.77 5.35
N VAL A 84 -9.62 -0.95 4.36
CA VAL A 84 -10.11 0.41 4.59
C VAL A 84 -11.29 0.68 3.67
N ASP A 85 -12.18 1.56 4.09
CA ASP A 85 -13.25 2.07 3.23
C ASP A 85 -12.64 2.96 2.16
N LYS A 86 -13.17 2.90 0.94
CA LYS A 86 -12.70 3.71 -0.18
C LYS A 86 -12.72 5.21 0.11
N VAL A 87 -13.59 5.68 1.00
CA VAL A 87 -13.64 7.10 1.38
C VAL A 87 -12.34 7.60 2.00
N ARG A 88 -11.50 6.69 2.50
CA ARG A 88 -10.20 7.04 3.07
C ARG A 88 -9.14 7.33 2.00
N LEU A 89 -9.36 6.97 0.75
CA LEU A 89 -8.45 7.22 -0.36
C LEU A 89 -8.63 8.66 -0.82
N ILE A 90 -7.60 9.50 -0.67
CA ILE A 90 -7.67 10.93 -0.94
C ILE A 90 -7.40 11.22 -2.41
N LYS A 91 -6.27 10.72 -2.94
CA LYS A 91 -5.92 10.89 -4.35
C LYS A 91 -4.91 9.83 -4.80
N ARG A 92 -4.95 9.50 -6.07
CA ARG A 92 -3.99 8.60 -6.68
C ARG A 92 -2.66 9.33 -6.90
N LEU A 93 -1.56 8.71 -6.46
CA LEU A 93 -0.21 9.25 -6.62
C LEU A 93 0.52 8.63 -7.80
N GLY A 94 0.25 7.37 -8.11
CA GLY A 94 0.92 6.62 -9.16
C GLY A 94 0.60 5.14 -9.06
N TYR A 95 1.54 4.31 -9.53
CA TYR A 95 1.42 2.85 -9.42
C TYR A 95 2.82 2.25 -9.28
N LEU A 96 2.91 1.05 -8.72
CA LEU A 96 4.17 0.33 -8.65
C LEU A 96 4.31 -0.59 -9.87
N PRO A 97 5.52 -0.69 -10.45
CA PRO A 97 5.75 -1.57 -11.61
C PRO A 97 5.66 -3.05 -11.21
N ASP A 98 5.47 -3.90 -12.21
CA ASP A 98 5.24 -5.34 -12.00
C ASP A 98 6.38 -6.02 -11.25
N GLU A 99 7.63 -5.61 -11.48
CA GLU A 99 8.79 -6.18 -10.80
C GLU A 99 8.71 -5.98 -9.29
N ILE A 100 8.24 -4.82 -8.86
CA ILE A 100 8.07 -4.52 -7.44
C ILE A 100 6.84 -5.27 -6.91
N MET A 101 5.78 -5.38 -7.70
CA MET A 101 4.60 -6.15 -7.29
C MET A 101 4.91 -7.62 -7.07
N GLU A 102 5.87 -8.19 -7.80
CA GLU A 102 6.33 -9.57 -7.53
C GLU A 102 6.93 -9.68 -6.14
N GLU A 103 7.74 -8.71 -5.73
CA GLU A 103 8.30 -8.67 -4.37
C GLU A 103 7.20 -8.48 -3.32
N ILE A 104 6.21 -7.64 -3.62
CA ILE A 104 5.04 -7.43 -2.74
C ILE A 104 4.28 -8.76 -2.57
N ASN A 105 4.06 -9.50 -3.66
CA ASN A 105 3.35 -10.78 -3.60
C ASN A 105 4.09 -11.78 -2.71
N ILE A 106 5.41 -11.84 -2.81
CA ILE A 106 6.24 -12.71 -1.97
C ILE A 106 6.10 -12.30 -0.50
N ALA A 107 6.18 -11.00 -0.21
CA ALA A 107 6.06 -10.49 1.14
C ALA A 107 4.67 -10.75 1.74
N LEU A 108 3.60 -10.60 0.95
CA LEU A 108 2.24 -10.89 1.38
C LEU A 108 2.06 -12.37 1.70
N LYS A 109 2.59 -13.26 0.84
CA LYS A 109 2.54 -14.70 1.08
C LYS A 109 3.27 -15.07 2.36
N LEU A 110 4.44 -14.49 2.56
CA LEU A 110 5.22 -14.71 3.78
C LEU A 110 4.47 -14.24 5.02
N HIS A 111 3.93 -13.04 4.97
CA HIS A 111 3.23 -12.45 6.12
C HIS A 111 1.99 -13.23 6.53
N TYR A 112 1.22 -13.69 5.55
CA TYR A 112 -0.01 -14.46 5.80
C TYR A 112 0.21 -15.98 5.82
N ASP A 113 1.47 -16.41 5.72
CA ASP A 113 1.84 -17.85 5.72
C ASP A 113 1.10 -18.63 4.61
N LEU A 114 1.08 -18.06 3.41
CA LEU A 114 0.48 -18.68 2.22
C LEU A 114 1.55 -19.30 1.33
N GLU A 115 1.17 -20.38 0.68
CA GLU A 115 2.05 -21.06 -0.28
C GLU A 115 2.09 -20.39 -1.64
#